data_b96136c9619e69ad432a2dbea65fa468
#
_entry.id   b96136c9619e69ad432a2dbea65fa468
#
_cell.length_a   1.000
_cell.length_b   1.000
_cell.length_c   1.000
_cell.angle_alpha   90.00
_cell.angle_beta   90.00
_cell.angle_gamma   90.00
#
_symmetry.space_group_name_H-M   'P 1'
#
loop_
_entity.id
_entity.type
_entity.pdbx_description
1 polymer ?
#
loop_
_entity_poly.entity_id
_entity_poly.type
_entity_poly.pdbx_seq_one_letter_code
_entity_poly.pdbx_strand_id
1 'polypeptide(L)'
;MEGILGVLGGMGPQATNTFYQRIIDRTQADTDQEHLRVLIWSDAKIPDRTAGILGTPEQAEAVFAHLLADAKLLEGAGCTV
;
A
#
# COMPACT_ATOMS: atom_id res chain seq x y z
N MET A 1 -2.17 0.01 19.91
CA MET A 1 -2.66 -0.89 18.85
C MET A 1 -1.67 -1.99 18.61
N GLU A 2 -2.12 -3.23 18.70
CA GLU A 2 -1.25 -4.41 18.54
C GLU A 2 -1.06 -4.82 17.08
N GLY A 3 -1.92 -4.33 16.18
CA GLY A 3 -1.89 -4.71 14.77
C GLY A 3 -0.80 -4.03 13.97
N ILE A 4 -0.72 -4.43 12.70
CA ILE A 4 0.19 -3.85 11.72
C ILE A 4 -0.64 -3.28 10.59
N LEU A 5 -0.45 -1.99 10.29
CA LEU A 5 -1.07 -1.36 9.14
C LEU A 5 -0.24 -1.66 7.90
N GLY A 6 -0.83 -2.36 6.94
CA GLY A 6 -0.21 -2.60 5.66
C GLY A 6 -0.58 -1.50 4.68
N VAL A 7 0.41 -0.97 3.97
CA VAL A 7 0.19 0.02 2.92
C VAL A 7 0.68 -0.56 1.60
N LEU A 8 -0.25 -0.76 0.68
CA LEU A 8 0.07 -1.16 -0.69
C LEU A 8 0.28 0.13 -1.48
N GLY A 9 1.53 0.44 -1.76
CA GLY A 9 1.91 1.68 -2.43
C GLY A 9 2.71 1.43 -3.71
N GLY A 10 3.33 2.49 -4.19
CA GLY A 10 4.18 2.43 -5.38
C GLY A 10 3.54 3.01 -6.63
N MET A 11 2.34 3.60 -6.48
CA MET A 11 1.60 4.15 -7.61
C MET A 11 1.34 5.66 -7.43
N GLY A 12 2.36 6.58 -7.43
CA GLY A 12 3.77 6.20 -7.52
C GLY A 12 4.47 6.25 -6.17
N PRO A 13 5.78 6.02 -6.17
CA PRO A 13 6.58 5.99 -4.94
C PRO A 13 6.53 7.27 -4.13
N GLN A 14 6.56 8.42 -4.78
CA GLN A 14 6.51 9.71 -4.09
C GLN A 14 5.17 9.91 -3.37
N ALA A 15 4.06 9.50 -3.99
CA ALA A 15 2.75 9.59 -3.37
C ALA A 15 2.69 8.68 -2.13
N THR A 16 3.31 7.52 -2.17
CA THR A 16 3.40 6.59 -1.05
C THR A 16 4.18 7.23 0.11
N ASN A 17 5.29 7.87 -0.19
CA ASN A 17 6.09 8.57 0.81
C ASN A 17 5.30 9.69 1.48
N THR A 18 4.57 10.49 0.70
CA THR A 18 3.71 11.56 1.21
C THR A 18 2.59 10.98 2.07
N PHE A 19 2.03 9.85 1.67
CA PHE A 19 0.97 9.19 2.43
C PHE A 19 1.46 8.76 3.81
N TYR A 20 2.64 8.18 3.89
CA TYR A 20 3.22 7.79 5.18
C TYR A 20 3.50 9.00 6.05
N GLN A 21 3.99 10.09 5.48
CA GLN A 21 4.19 11.32 6.24
C GLN A 21 2.88 11.81 6.86
N ARG A 22 1.78 11.71 6.13
CA ARG A 22 0.46 12.10 6.64
C ARG A 22 -0.03 11.17 7.76
N ILE A 23 0.30 9.88 7.69
CA ILE A 23 -0.02 8.96 8.78
C ILE A 23 0.68 9.39 10.06
N ILE A 24 1.95 9.72 9.96
CA ILE A 24 2.75 10.21 11.09
C ILE A 24 2.14 11.50 11.64
N ASP A 25 1.87 12.46 10.77
CA ASP A 25 1.38 13.79 11.18
C ASP A 25 0.02 13.74 11.86
N ARG A 26 -0.82 12.78 11.48
CA ARG A 26 -2.18 12.64 12.00
C ARG A 26 -2.31 11.67 13.16
N THR A 27 -1.24 10.99 13.53
CA THR A 27 -1.23 10.11 14.68
C THR A 27 -0.95 10.93 15.93
N GLN A 28 -1.85 10.85 16.91
CA GLN A 28 -1.65 11.52 18.20
C GLN A 28 -0.72 10.65 19.03
N ALA A 29 0.54 11.06 19.10
CA ALA A 29 1.57 10.33 19.83
C ALA A 29 2.53 11.32 20.46
N ASP A 30 2.81 11.13 21.75
CA ASP A 30 3.78 11.95 22.48
C ASP A 30 5.18 11.33 22.43
N THR A 31 5.27 10.03 22.14
CA THR A 31 6.53 9.31 22.06
C THR A 31 6.55 8.45 20.79
N ASP A 32 7.74 8.05 20.37
CA ASP A 32 7.89 7.19 19.20
C ASP A 32 7.12 5.88 19.35
N GLN A 33 7.06 5.33 20.56
CA GLN A 33 6.43 4.05 20.83
C GLN A 33 4.90 4.09 20.69
N GLU A 34 4.31 5.26 20.67
CA GLU A 34 2.85 5.42 20.51
C GLU A 34 2.42 5.45 19.04
N HIS A 35 3.38 5.53 18.11
CA HIS A 35 3.08 5.48 16.69
C HIS A 35 2.64 4.08 16.25
N LEU A 36 1.92 4.03 15.14
CA LEU A 36 1.46 2.79 14.54
C LEU A 36 2.62 1.97 13.99
N ARG A 37 2.47 0.65 14.04
CA ARG A 37 3.35 -0.23 13.26
C ARG A 37 2.87 -0.20 11.81
N VAL A 38 3.74 0.17 10.89
CA VAL A 38 3.40 0.29 9.47
C VAL A 38 4.36 -0.53 8.65
N LEU A 39 3.81 -1.33 7.76
CA LEU A 39 4.57 -2.07 6.76
C LEU A 39 4.16 -1.57 5.39
N ILE A 40 5.09 -0.99 4.66
CA ILE A 40 4.83 -0.43 3.33
C ILE A 40 5.45 -1.33 2.27
N TRP A 41 4.60 -1.82 1.38
CA TRP A 41 5.05 -2.49 0.17
C TRP A 41 4.89 -1.51 -0.99
N SER A 42 5.97 -0.81 -1.33
CA SER A 42 5.95 0.16 -2.42
C SER A 42 6.32 -0.55 -3.71
N ASP A 43 5.31 -1.01 -4.43
CA ASP A 43 5.48 -1.78 -5.65
C ASP A 43 5.28 -0.89 -6.88
N ALA A 44 6.40 -0.44 -7.44
CA ALA A 44 6.39 0.40 -8.63
C ALA A 44 6.21 -0.42 -9.92
N LYS A 45 6.10 -1.74 -9.81
CA LYS A 45 5.97 -2.65 -10.96
C LYS A 45 4.54 -3.02 -11.28
N ILE A 46 3.57 -2.44 -10.56
CA ILE A 46 2.16 -2.62 -10.89
C ILE A 46 1.91 -2.07 -12.30
N PRO A 47 1.23 -2.82 -13.18
CA PRO A 47 0.95 -2.33 -14.53
C PRO A 47 0.16 -1.02 -14.52
N ASP A 48 0.26 -0.26 -15.62
CA ASP A 48 -0.42 1.04 -15.75
C ASP A 48 -1.92 0.89 -15.49
N ARG A 49 -2.39 1.56 -14.45
CA ARG A 49 -3.80 1.51 -14.04
C ARG A 49 -4.72 2.19 -15.05
N THR A 50 -4.24 3.24 -15.71
CA THR A 50 -5.02 3.91 -16.75
C THR A 50 -5.26 2.96 -17.91
N ALA A 51 -4.22 2.25 -18.35
CA ALA A 51 -4.36 1.23 -19.39
C ALA A 51 -5.29 0.10 -18.92
N GLY A 52 -5.23 -0.28 -17.63
CA GLY A 52 -6.12 -1.30 -17.07
C GLY A 52 -7.57 -0.88 -17.05
N ILE A 53 -7.87 0.40 -16.86
CA ILE A 53 -9.23 0.93 -16.82
C ILE A 53 -9.78 1.21 -18.23
N LEU A 54 -8.95 1.82 -19.10
CA LEU A 54 -9.38 2.30 -20.40
C LEU A 54 -9.00 1.37 -21.55
N GLY A 55 -8.21 0.34 -21.28
CA GLY A 55 -7.71 -0.59 -22.28
C GLY A 55 -8.55 -1.86 -22.38
N THR A 56 -7.87 -2.99 -22.58
CA THR A 56 -8.51 -4.29 -22.77
C THR A 56 -8.87 -4.96 -21.42
N PRO A 57 -9.81 -5.93 -21.43
CA PRO A 57 -10.08 -6.73 -20.24
C PRO A 57 -8.84 -7.45 -19.71
N GLU A 58 -7.93 -7.87 -20.57
CA GLU A 58 -6.69 -8.51 -20.16
C GLU A 58 -5.78 -7.56 -19.38
N GLN A 59 -5.74 -6.28 -19.77
CA GLN A 59 -4.99 -5.26 -19.05
C GLN A 59 -5.58 -4.99 -17.66
N ALA A 60 -6.91 -4.93 -17.57
CA ALA A 60 -7.61 -4.76 -16.29
C ALA A 60 -7.33 -5.93 -15.36
N GLU A 61 -7.37 -7.15 -15.91
CA GLU A 61 -7.11 -8.37 -15.14
C GLU A 61 -5.68 -8.42 -14.64
N ALA A 62 -4.72 -7.98 -15.46
CA ALA A 62 -3.31 -7.94 -15.06
C ALA A 62 -3.08 -7.00 -13.88
N VAL A 63 -3.72 -5.82 -13.89
CA VAL A 63 -3.66 -4.87 -12.75
C VAL A 63 -4.27 -5.50 -11.51
N PHE A 64 -5.46 -6.09 -11.63
CA PHE A 64 -6.15 -6.70 -10.51
C PHE A 64 -5.33 -7.84 -9.91
N ALA A 65 -4.79 -8.72 -10.75
CA ALA A 65 -3.99 -9.85 -10.28
C ALA A 65 -2.75 -9.39 -9.51
N HIS A 66 -2.12 -8.32 -9.99
CA HIS A 66 -0.94 -7.77 -9.34
C HIS A 66 -1.29 -7.18 -7.97
N LEU A 67 -2.37 -6.39 -7.91
CA LEU A 67 -2.83 -5.80 -6.64
C LEU A 67 -3.22 -6.88 -5.64
N LEU A 68 -3.89 -7.93 -6.09
CA LEU A 68 -4.28 -9.04 -5.23
C LEU A 68 -3.07 -9.77 -4.66
N ALA A 69 -2.05 -10.01 -5.49
CA ALA A 69 -0.81 -10.64 -5.05
C ALA A 69 -0.11 -9.79 -3.99
N ASP A 70 -0.07 -8.48 -4.19
CA ASP A 70 0.53 -7.54 -3.22
C ASP A 70 -0.24 -7.52 -1.90
N ALA A 71 -1.57 -7.54 -1.97
CA ALA A 71 -2.41 -7.59 -0.77
C ALA A 71 -2.17 -8.88 0.01
N LYS A 72 -2.06 -9.99 -0.69
CA LYS A 72 -1.75 -11.29 -0.06
C LYS A 72 -0.36 -11.30 0.57
N LEU A 73 0.60 -10.63 -0.06
CA LEU A 73 1.94 -10.51 0.50
C LEU A 73 1.91 -9.77 1.83
N LEU A 74 1.20 -8.67 1.91
CA LEU A 74 1.05 -7.90 3.14
C LEU A 74 0.31 -8.69 4.22
N GLU A 75 -0.75 -9.40 3.84
CA GLU A 75 -1.48 -10.26 4.76
C GLU A 75 -0.56 -11.37 5.30
N GLY A 76 0.19 -12.02 4.41
CA GLY A 76 1.13 -13.06 4.79
C GLY A 76 2.26 -12.55 5.68
N ALA A 77 2.60 -11.28 5.61
CA ALA A 77 3.60 -10.64 6.45
C ALA A 77 3.05 -10.26 7.84
N GLY A 78 1.75 -10.44 8.07
CA GLY A 78 1.14 -10.20 9.37
C GLY A 78 0.34 -8.91 9.48
N CYS A 79 0.10 -8.22 8.39
CA CYS A 79 -0.73 -7.02 8.42
C CYS A 79 -2.18 -7.37 8.78
N THR A 80 -2.76 -6.57 9.66
CA THR A 80 -4.14 -6.79 10.14
C THR A 80 -5.11 -5.74 9.60
N VAL A 81 -4.57 -4.68 9.07
CA VAL A 81 -5.35 -3.60 8.46
C VAL A 81 -4.71 -3.19 7.15
#